data_62a570a0013f4aec80145b60579bc363
#
_entry.id   62a570a0013f4aec80145b60579bc363
#
_cell.length_a   1.000
_cell.length_b   1.000
_cell.length_c   1.000
_cell.angle_alpha   90.00
_cell.angle_beta   90.00
_cell.angle_gamma   90.00
#
_symmetry.space_group_name_H-M   'P 1'
#
loop_
_entity.id
_entity.type
_entity.pdbx_description
1 polymer ?
#
loop_
_entity_poly.entity_id
_entity_poly.type
_entity_poly.pdbx_seq_one_letter_code
_entity_poly.pdbx_strand_id
1 'polypeptide(L)'
;MKHLFLALSFVCFLAVQVSAQSIVKSIAPSTSSPNNDAEKEAVKNVIKQTFKAMITVDTVLLKSCFAPGAIMHVVQNQKDSVIVRSSKVADFVASIGKQQSGALDERSFDEIIYIDRELASAWAPYTFHRNGQFSHKGIDSFQFVKLKEGWKIQYLIYNMYQ
;
A
#
# COMPACT_ATOMS: atom_id res chain seq x y z
N MET A 1 -81.63 33.20 11.90
CA MET A 1 -81.30 31.84 12.25
C MET A 1 -80.66 31.22 10.99
N LYS A 2 -79.31 31.23 10.86
CA LYS A 2 -78.62 30.59 9.76
C LYS A 2 -77.48 29.76 10.39
N HIS A 3 -77.62 28.46 10.33
CA HIS A 3 -76.65 27.52 10.85
C HIS A 3 -75.50 27.37 9.82
N LEU A 4 -74.33 27.77 10.24
CA LEU A 4 -73.15 27.61 9.48
C LEU A 4 -72.48 26.27 9.84
N PHE A 5 -72.54 25.28 8.96
CA PHE A 5 -71.81 24.01 9.09
C PHE A 5 -70.32 24.22 8.72
N LEU A 6 -69.46 24.07 9.72
CA LEU A 6 -68.01 24.05 9.51
C LEU A 6 -67.57 22.63 9.22
N ALA A 7 -67.29 22.32 7.99
CA ALA A 7 -66.75 21.02 7.61
C ALA A 7 -65.25 20.98 7.93
N LEU A 8 -64.84 20.17 8.92
CA LEU A 8 -63.47 19.93 9.32
C LEU A 8 -62.88 18.87 8.40
N SER A 9 -62.08 19.32 7.42
CA SER A 9 -61.34 18.43 6.52
C SER A 9 -60.14 17.85 7.26
N PHE A 10 -60.22 16.57 7.57
CA PHE A 10 -59.12 15.81 8.18
C PHE A 10 -58.15 15.36 7.06
N VAL A 11 -57.10 16.13 6.83
CA VAL A 11 -56.02 15.73 5.92
C VAL A 11 -55.14 14.69 6.63
N CYS A 12 -55.35 13.44 6.26
CA CYS A 12 -54.52 12.34 6.74
C CYS A 12 -53.15 12.40 6.06
N PHE A 13 -52.13 12.93 6.77
CA PHE A 13 -50.76 12.90 6.33
C PHE A 13 -50.19 11.48 6.53
N LEU A 14 -50.22 10.68 5.47
CA LEU A 14 -49.49 9.43 5.42
C LEU A 14 -47.98 9.75 5.37
N ALA A 15 -47.35 9.73 6.53
CA ALA A 15 -45.90 9.77 6.60
C ALA A 15 -45.37 8.42 6.09
N VAL A 16 -44.94 8.41 4.85
CA VAL A 16 -44.13 7.30 4.31
C VAL A 16 -42.78 7.35 5.02
N GLN A 17 -42.61 6.52 6.03
CA GLN A 17 -41.30 6.26 6.63
C GLN A 17 -40.51 5.42 5.66
N VAL A 18 -39.70 6.08 4.83
CA VAL A 18 -38.63 5.41 4.07
C VAL A 18 -37.56 5.01 5.09
N SER A 19 -37.66 3.79 5.59
CA SER A 19 -36.54 3.17 6.30
C SER A 19 -35.41 2.97 5.31
N ALA A 20 -34.50 3.93 5.28
CA ALA A 20 -33.17 3.74 4.69
C ALA A 20 -32.42 2.72 5.57
N GLN A 21 -32.74 1.46 5.44
CA GLN A 21 -31.86 0.39 5.88
C GLN A 21 -30.65 0.43 4.94
N SER A 22 -29.64 1.16 5.35
CA SER A 22 -28.31 1.11 4.79
C SER A 22 -27.87 -0.35 4.80
N ILE A 23 -27.85 -0.96 3.63
CA ILE A 23 -27.13 -2.21 3.41
C ILE A 23 -25.65 -1.86 3.51
N VAL A 24 -25.16 -1.60 4.71
CA VAL A 24 -23.75 -1.73 5.02
C VAL A 24 -23.52 -3.24 5.06
N LYS A 25 -23.37 -3.83 3.87
CA LYS A 25 -22.83 -5.16 3.76
C LYS A 25 -21.45 -5.05 4.34
N SER A 26 -21.29 -5.44 5.61
CA SER A 26 -20.03 -5.57 6.28
C SER A 26 -19.12 -6.35 5.32
N ILE A 27 -18.13 -5.68 4.74
CA ILE A 27 -17.01 -6.35 4.08
C ILE A 27 -16.21 -6.91 5.24
N ALA A 28 -16.67 -8.04 5.78
CA ALA A 28 -15.88 -8.82 6.71
C ALA A 28 -14.57 -9.15 5.99
N PRO A 29 -13.40 -8.98 6.63
CA PRO A 29 -12.16 -9.46 6.05
C PRO A 29 -12.36 -10.94 5.72
N SER A 30 -12.18 -11.29 4.47
CA SER A 30 -12.29 -12.65 3.97
C SER A 30 -11.45 -13.56 4.87
N THR A 31 -12.09 -14.51 5.54
CA THR A 31 -11.39 -15.58 6.26
C THR A 31 -10.33 -16.14 5.32
N SER A 32 -9.06 -16.18 5.77
CA SER A 32 -7.91 -16.60 5.00
C SER A 32 -8.17 -17.95 4.32
N SER A 33 -8.46 -17.90 3.01
CA SER A 33 -8.42 -19.07 2.16
C SER A 33 -6.96 -19.53 2.07
N PRO A 34 -6.66 -20.84 2.00
CA PRO A 34 -5.29 -21.35 1.78
C PRO A 34 -4.60 -20.68 0.58
N ASN A 35 -5.36 -20.25 -0.40
CA ASN A 35 -4.88 -19.48 -1.55
C ASN A 35 -4.38 -18.07 -1.15
N ASN A 36 -4.96 -17.44 -0.12
CA ASN A 36 -4.55 -16.11 0.32
C ASN A 36 -3.17 -16.12 1.03
N ASP A 37 -2.84 -17.19 1.75
CA ASP A 37 -1.54 -17.30 2.42
C ASP A 37 -0.40 -17.54 1.40
N ALA A 38 -0.65 -18.35 0.36
CA ALA A 38 0.30 -18.51 -0.74
C ALA A 38 0.53 -17.20 -1.51
N GLU A 39 -0.53 -16.42 -1.73
CA GLU A 39 -0.42 -15.11 -2.37
C GLU A 39 0.33 -14.10 -1.50
N LYS A 40 0.10 -14.10 -0.18
CA LYS A 40 0.88 -13.25 0.75
C LYS A 40 2.36 -13.59 0.73
N GLU A 41 2.70 -14.89 0.73
CA GLU A 41 4.11 -15.30 0.60
C GLU A 41 4.69 -14.89 -0.76
N ALA A 42 3.92 -14.93 -1.84
CA ALA A 42 4.37 -14.45 -3.14
C ALA A 42 4.66 -12.94 -3.12
N VAL A 43 3.82 -12.11 -2.47
CA VAL A 43 4.07 -10.68 -2.26
C VAL A 43 5.32 -10.46 -1.40
N LYS A 44 5.47 -11.17 -0.27
CA LYS A 44 6.67 -11.12 0.58
C LYS A 44 7.93 -11.47 -0.20
N ASN A 45 7.85 -12.43 -1.10
CA ASN A 45 8.98 -12.82 -1.93
C ASN A 45 9.43 -11.69 -2.87
N VAL A 46 8.51 -10.85 -3.38
CA VAL A 46 8.89 -9.67 -4.17
C VAL A 46 9.64 -8.67 -3.30
N ILE A 47 9.21 -8.42 -2.07
CA ILE A 47 9.92 -7.55 -1.11
C ILE A 47 11.33 -8.09 -0.84
N LYS A 48 11.44 -9.39 -0.50
CA LYS A 48 12.72 -10.07 -0.25
C LYS A 48 13.66 -10.01 -1.47
N GLN A 49 13.12 -10.19 -2.68
CA GLN A 49 13.89 -10.10 -3.92
C GLN A 49 14.39 -8.69 -4.18
N THR A 50 13.58 -7.66 -3.88
CA THR A 50 13.97 -6.26 -3.99
C THR A 50 15.18 -5.97 -3.09
N PHE A 51 15.14 -6.34 -1.82
CA PHE A 51 16.26 -6.12 -0.88
C PHE A 51 17.48 -6.99 -1.20
N LYS A 52 17.26 -8.25 -1.60
CA LYS A 52 18.35 -9.11 -2.10
C LYS A 52 19.05 -8.47 -3.30
N ALA A 53 18.29 -7.93 -4.24
CA ALA A 53 18.85 -7.28 -5.42
C ALA A 53 19.67 -6.03 -5.07
N MET A 54 19.23 -5.27 -4.05
CA MET A 54 19.98 -4.11 -3.55
C MET A 54 21.31 -4.53 -2.92
N ILE A 55 21.30 -5.52 -2.03
CA ILE A 55 22.52 -5.97 -1.34
C ILE A 55 23.53 -6.64 -2.31
N THR A 56 23.03 -7.37 -3.32
CA THR A 56 23.89 -8.04 -4.32
C THR A 56 24.21 -7.18 -5.54
N VAL A 57 23.64 -5.95 -5.62
CA VAL A 57 23.80 -5.04 -6.77
C VAL A 57 23.27 -5.66 -8.07
N ASP A 58 22.28 -6.54 -7.98
CA ASP A 58 21.64 -7.15 -9.15
C ASP A 58 20.56 -6.22 -9.71
N THR A 59 20.97 -5.36 -10.62
CA THR A 59 20.08 -4.37 -11.24
C THR A 59 19.02 -4.98 -12.15
N VAL A 60 19.25 -6.19 -12.68
CA VAL A 60 18.28 -6.91 -13.52
C VAL A 60 17.16 -7.45 -12.63
N LEU A 61 17.52 -8.15 -11.55
CA LEU A 61 16.55 -8.62 -10.57
C LEU A 61 15.77 -7.45 -9.96
N LEU A 62 16.48 -6.36 -9.54
CA LEU A 62 15.84 -5.19 -8.96
C LEU A 62 14.78 -4.60 -9.90
N LYS A 63 15.13 -4.38 -11.16
CA LYS A 63 14.20 -3.87 -12.18
C LYS A 63 13.01 -4.81 -12.37
N SER A 64 13.22 -6.11 -12.31
CA SER A 64 12.16 -7.11 -12.50
C SER A 64 11.12 -7.14 -11.37
N CYS A 65 11.43 -6.60 -10.19
CA CYS A 65 10.50 -6.48 -9.08
C CYS A 65 9.43 -5.40 -9.31
N PHE A 66 9.69 -4.44 -10.20
CA PHE A 66 8.78 -3.32 -10.45
C PHE A 66 7.92 -3.54 -11.70
N ALA A 67 6.67 -3.09 -11.63
CA ALA A 67 5.78 -3.05 -12.80
C ALA A 67 6.21 -1.94 -13.78
N PRO A 68 5.86 -2.05 -15.07
CA PRO A 68 6.01 -0.94 -16.00
C PRO A 68 5.27 0.31 -15.49
N GLY A 69 5.96 1.46 -15.51
CA GLY A 69 5.39 2.72 -15.03
C GLY A 69 5.29 2.84 -13.51
N ALA A 70 5.94 1.98 -12.74
CA ALA A 70 5.98 2.07 -11.29
C ALA A 70 6.53 3.42 -10.80
N ILE A 71 6.00 3.90 -9.69
CA ILE A 71 6.32 5.20 -9.08
C ILE A 71 6.92 4.98 -7.70
N MET A 72 7.91 5.79 -7.35
CA MET A 72 8.52 5.81 -6.03
C MET A 72 8.48 7.22 -5.44
N HIS A 73 8.17 7.30 -4.14
CA HIS A 73 8.27 8.53 -3.38
C HIS A 73 9.04 8.31 -2.07
N VAL A 74 9.77 9.34 -1.66
CA VAL A 74 10.36 9.40 -0.32
C VAL A 74 9.77 10.56 0.45
N VAL A 75 9.37 10.29 1.68
CA VAL A 75 8.90 11.28 2.65
C VAL A 75 10.09 11.69 3.51
N GLN A 76 10.42 12.96 3.51
CA GLN A 76 11.54 13.51 4.28
C GLN A 76 11.06 14.59 5.24
N ASN A 77 11.42 14.46 6.50
CA ASN A 77 11.21 15.49 7.48
C ASN A 77 12.33 16.54 7.38
N GLN A 78 11.96 17.79 7.20
CA GLN A 78 12.85 18.94 7.26
C GLN A 78 12.34 19.87 8.35
N LYS A 79 13.16 20.03 9.39
CA LYS A 79 12.94 20.95 10.54
C LYS A 79 11.47 21.27 10.88
N ASP A 80 10.79 22.06 10.03
CA ASP A 80 9.42 22.54 10.24
C ASP A 80 8.44 22.13 9.12
N SER A 81 8.83 21.22 8.23
CA SER A 81 8.02 20.79 7.09
C SER A 81 8.27 19.34 6.70
N VAL A 82 7.28 18.75 6.05
CA VAL A 82 7.40 17.45 5.41
C VAL A 82 7.42 17.67 3.91
N ILE A 83 8.41 17.12 3.24
CA ILE A 83 8.49 17.13 1.78
C ILE A 83 8.40 15.72 1.23
N VAL A 84 7.72 15.59 0.08
CA VAL A 84 7.65 14.34 -0.68
C VAL A 84 8.42 14.53 -1.98
N ARG A 85 9.41 13.67 -2.22
CA ARG A 85 10.18 13.68 -3.47
C ARG A 85 9.83 12.46 -4.30
N SER A 86 9.56 12.69 -5.58
CA SER A 86 9.40 11.61 -6.56
C SER A 86 10.76 11.09 -7.01
N SER A 87 10.87 9.79 -7.19
CA SER A 87 12.03 9.12 -7.75
C SER A 87 11.59 8.16 -8.86
N LYS A 88 12.30 8.17 -9.99
CA LYS A 88 12.06 7.21 -11.05
C LYS A 88 12.71 5.87 -10.67
N VAL A 89 12.01 4.78 -10.92
CA VAL A 89 12.57 3.43 -10.70
C VAL A 89 13.89 3.24 -11.48
N ALA A 90 13.99 3.79 -12.70
CA ALA A 90 15.22 3.71 -13.49
C ALA A 90 16.41 4.40 -12.80
N ASP A 91 16.19 5.57 -12.18
CA ASP A 91 17.25 6.31 -11.47
C ASP A 91 17.64 5.57 -10.19
N PHE A 92 16.67 4.98 -9.49
CA PHE A 92 16.92 4.12 -8.33
C PHE A 92 17.76 2.90 -8.71
N VAL A 93 17.37 2.15 -9.73
CA VAL A 93 18.13 0.99 -10.24
C VAL A 93 19.55 1.38 -10.65
N ALA A 94 19.70 2.50 -11.37
CA ALA A 94 21.02 3.02 -11.76
C ALA A 94 21.86 3.42 -10.55
N SER A 95 21.25 3.97 -9.49
CA SER A 95 21.97 4.32 -8.25
C SER A 95 22.47 3.09 -7.50
N ILE A 96 21.67 2.02 -7.48
CA ILE A 96 22.08 0.73 -6.89
C ILE A 96 23.24 0.15 -7.68
N GLY A 97 23.20 0.18 -9.01
CA GLY A 97 24.27 -0.33 -9.87
C GLY A 97 25.66 0.32 -9.68
N LYS A 98 25.70 1.46 -8.99
CA LYS A 98 26.95 2.17 -8.63
C LYS A 98 27.52 1.77 -7.28
N GLN A 99 26.83 0.94 -6.52
CA GLN A 99 27.23 0.54 -5.18
C GLN A 99 28.16 -0.69 -5.23
N GLN A 100 28.84 -0.94 -4.13
CA GLN A 100 29.54 -2.22 -3.94
C GLN A 100 28.57 -3.26 -3.37
N SER A 101 28.71 -4.51 -3.78
CA SER A 101 27.94 -5.61 -3.22
C SER A 101 28.13 -5.68 -1.71
N GLY A 102 27.03 -5.82 -0.95
CA GLY A 102 27.02 -5.81 0.51
C GLY A 102 27.04 -4.42 1.15
N ALA A 103 27.17 -3.34 0.37
CA ALA A 103 27.20 -1.99 0.92
C ALA A 103 25.84 -1.50 1.42
N LEU A 104 24.76 -1.96 0.81
CA LEU A 104 23.38 -1.57 1.15
C LEU A 104 22.63 -2.80 1.63
N ASP A 105 22.25 -2.83 2.90
CA ASP A 105 21.53 -3.94 3.51
C ASP A 105 20.26 -3.43 4.16
N GLU A 106 19.15 -3.64 3.48
CA GLU A 106 17.82 -3.33 3.94
C GLU A 106 17.09 -4.61 4.34
N ARG A 107 16.44 -4.57 5.50
CA ARG A 107 15.74 -5.72 6.08
C ARG A 107 14.39 -5.29 6.60
N SER A 108 13.33 -5.85 6.05
CA SER A 108 11.99 -5.70 6.60
C SER A 108 11.68 -6.77 7.66
N PHE A 109 10.71 -6.47 8.49
CA PHE A 109 10.19 -7.35 9.52
C PHE A 109 8.72 -7.02 9.79
N ASP A 110 7.97 -8.03 10.27
CA ASP A 110 6.56 -7.87 10.67
C ASP A 110 5.68 -7.20 9.59
N GLU A 111 5.86 -7.60 8.33
CA GLU A 111 5.10 -7.03 7.22
C GLU A 111 3.61 -7.36 7.36
N ILE A 112 2.77 -6.33 7.28
CA ILE A 112 1.32 -6.46 7.23
C ILE A 112 0.90 -6.40 5.76
N ILE A 113 0.32 -7.49 5.24
CA ILE A 113 -0.06 -7.61 3.83
C ILE A 113 -1.56 -7.82 3.69
N TYR A 114 -2.18 -7.02 2.85
CA TYR A 114 -3.57 -7.14 2.42
C TYR A 114 -3.61 -7.46 0.93
N ILE A 115 -4.51 -8.36 0.53
CA ILE A 115 -4.68 -8.77 -0.87
C ILE A 115 -6.16 -8.79 -1.20
N ASP A 116 -6.49 -8.23 -2.35
CA ASP A 116 -7.78 -8.40 -3.00
C ASP A 116 -7.56 -8.61 -4.51
N ARG A 117 -7.75 -9.84 -4.96
CA ARG A 117 -7.54 -10.28 -6.35
C ARG A 117 -6.15 -9.93 -6.86
N GLU A 118 -6.06 -9.04 -7.85
CA GLU A 118 -4.82 -8.61 -8.51
C GLU A 118 -4.16 -7.40 -7.83
N LEU A 119 -4.70 -6.96 -6.70
CA LEU A 119 -4.18 -5.83 -5.91
C LEU A 119 -3.68 -6.31 -4.56
N ALA A 120 -2.51 -5.85 -4.16
CA ALA A 120 -2.01 -6.04 -2.80
C ALA A 120 -1.36 -4.78 -2.26
N SER A 121 -1.37 -4.64 -0.94
CA SER A 121 -0.62 -3.63 -0.21
C SER A 121 0.22 -4.27 0.88
N ALA A 122 1.40 -3.71 1.14
CA ALA A 122 2.21 -4.09 2.28
C ALA A 122 2.68 -2.86 3.05
N TRP A 123 2.61 -2.96 4.38
CA TRP A 123 3.23 -2.05 5.33
C TRP A 123 4.40 -2.78 5.95
N ALA A 124 5.62 -2.37 5.61
CA ALA A 124 6.84 -3.08 5.94
C ALA A 124 7.80 -2.19 6.75
N PRO A 125 7.82 -2.31 8.07
CA PRO A 125 8.88 -1.72 8.87
C PRO A 125 10.24 -2.25 8.42
N TYR A 126 11.24 -1.36 8.32
CA TYR A 126 12.58 -1.78 7.89
C TYR A 126 13.70 -1.15 8.71
N THR A 127 14.85 -1.80 8.67
CA THR A 127 16.14 -1.22 9.06
C THR A 127 17.07 -1.20 7.86
N PHE A 128 17.87 -0.15 7.79
CA PHE A 128 18.85 0.01 6.72
C PHE A 128 20.26 0.15 7.27
N HIS A 129 21.17 -0.64 6.75
CA HIS A 129 22.58 -0.60 7.10
C HIS A 129 23.40 -0.21 5.86
N ARG A 130 24.41 0.60 6.07
CA ARG A 130 25.38 0.98 5.06
C ARG A 130 26.77 0.54 5.50
N ASN A 131 27.43 -0.30 4.67
CA ASN A 131 28.74 -0.87 4.98
C ASN A 131 28.76 -1.58 6.36
N GLY A 132 27.69 -2.32 6.68
CA GLY A 132 27.52 -3.05 7.93
C GLY A 132 27.14 -2.20 9.15
N GLN A 133 27.06 -0.87 9.01
CA GLN A 133 26.67 0.02 10.11
C GLN A 133 25.22 0.46 9.96
N PHE A 134 24.48 0.50 11.07
CA PHE A 134 23.12 1.03 11.08
C PHE A 134 23.11 2.48 10.57
N SER A 135 22.22 2.76 9.62
CA SER A 135 22.07 4.08 9.02
C SER A 135 20.76 4.74 9.44
N HIS A 136 19.66 4.05 9.22
CA HIS A 136 18.31 4.54 9.53
C HIS A 136 17.32 3.37 9.57
N LYS A 137 16.10 3.68 9.96
CA LYS A 137 14.94 2.81 9.90
C LYS A 137 13.78 3.57 9.28
N GLY A 138 12.71 2.88 8.97
CA GLY A 138 11.53 3.50 8.39
C GLY A 138 10.42 2.54 8.13
N ILE A 139 9.50 2.99 7.31
CA ILE A 139 8.39 2.20 6.79
C ILE A 139 8.42 2.28 5.27
N ASP A 140 8.37 1.12 4.63
CA ASP A 140 8.01 0.99 3.24
C ASP A 140 6.51 0.70 3.12
N SER A 141 5.81 1.54 2.40
CA SER A 141 4.42 1.30 2.03
C SER A 141 4.36 0.94 0.54
N PHE A 142 4.14 -0.33 0.28
CA PHE A 142 4.08 -0.88 -1.07
C PHE A 142 2.64 -1.03 -1.55
N GLN A 143 2.45 -0.81 -2.86
CA GLN A 143 1.28 -1.25 -3.60
C GLN A 143 1.75 -2.17 -4.73
N PHE A 144 1.12 -3.34 -4.85
CA PHE A 144 1.46 -4.34 -5.83
C PHE A 144 0.32 -4.58 -6.80
N VAL A 145 0.66 -4.97 -8.01
CA VAL A 145 -0.26 -5.47 -9.01
C VAL A 145 0.17 -6.88 -9.44
N LYS A 146 -0.79 -7.79 -9.58
CA LYS A 146 -0.54 -9.14 -10.08
C LYS A 146 -0.64 -9.13 -11.60
N LEU A 147 0.50 -9.17 -12.26
CA LEU A 147 0.61 -9.30 -13.70
C LEU A 147 0.70 -10.77 -14.10
N LYS A 148 0.79 -11.04 -15.40
CA LYS A 148 0.95 -12.41 -15.95
C LYS A 148 2.21 -13.11 -15.41
N GLU A 149 3.27 -12.32 -15.16
CA GLU A 149 4.56 -12.78 -14.63
C GLU A 149 4.61 -12.84 -13.10
N GLY A 150 3.47 -12.60 -12.41
CA GLY A 150 3.36 -12.57 -10.96
C GLY A 150 3.24 -11.16 -10.37
N TRP A 151 3.40 -11.07 -9.05
CA TRP A 151 3.31 -9.80 -8.32
C TRP A 151 4.46 -8.86 -8.67
N LYS A 152 4.15 -7.57 -8.84
CA LYS A 152 5.10 -6.50 -9.13
C LYS A 152 4.77 -5.27 -8.30
N ILE A 153 5.80 -4.55 -7.87
CA ILE A 153 5.64 -3.26 -7.19
C ILE A 153 5.16 -2.23 -8.21
N GLN A 154 3.97 -1.67 -7.99
CA GLN A 154 3.42 -0.58 -8.80
C GLN A 154 3.69 0.78 -8.15
N TYR A 155 3.70 0.83 -6.84
CA TYR A 155 3.98 2.05 -6.09
C TYR A 155 4.72 1.74 -4.80
N LEU A 156 5.72 2.53 -4.49
CA LEU A 156 6.43 2.53 -3.22
C LEU A 156 6.52 3.95 -2.69
N ILE A 157 6.01 4.17 -1.48
CA ILE A 157 6.32 5.37 -0.71
C ILE A 157 6.96 4.95 0.61
N TYR A 158 8.03 5.63 0.99
CA TYR A 158 8.74 5.31 2.22
C TYR A 158 9.18 6.55 2.96
N ASN A 159 9.39 6.40 4.27
CA ASN A 159 10.00 7.41 5.12
C ASN A 159 11.30 6.90 5.72
N MET A 160 12.10 7.82 6.26
CA MET A 160 13.36 7.51 6.93
C MET A 160 13.46 8.32 8.21
N TYR A 161 13.88 7.66 9.30
CA TYR A 161 14.19 8.31 10.58
C TYR A 161 15.26 7.53 11.35
N GLN A 162 15.97 8.21 12.24
CA GLN A 162 17.00 7.62 13.07
C GLN A 162 16.44 6.97 14.33
#